data_7c2a26daab10fecb9fbb4b68d11d2836
#
_entry.id   7c2a26daab10fecb9fbb4b68d11d2836
#
_cell.length_a   1.000
_cell.length_b   1.000
_cell.length_c   1.000
_cell.angle_alpha   90.00
_cell.angle_beta   90.00
_cell.angle_gamma   90.00
#
_symmetry.space_group_name_H-M   'P 1'
#
loop_
_entity.id
_entity.type
_entity.pdbx_description
1 polymer ?
#
loop_
_entity_poly.entity_id
_entity_poly.type
_entity_poly.pdbx_seq_one_letter_code
_entity_poly.pdbx_strand_id
1 'polypeptide(L)'
;MRDPKHPGGAKALPITQPADAEPVPHGGDLDAVRKRFPGAPEPWIDLSTGINPIPYPVPELPADVWSRLPTRSETDALLAAAAARYRVANSGMIVAAPGTQALIQLLPRLVPTSHVAILGPTYEEHRVCWARQGHRVTVVRDLDQIDSADVVIVVNPDNPTGRVIPVSVLRAVASALAKRNGLLVVDEAFVDVLPEAASIASDLPLATIVLRSFGKIYGLAGLRLGFAIADMSVARRIGVELGPWAVSGPALRIGTAALGDAQWLAETTARLNSDQQRLDAMLEAAGFAVLGGTPLFRITRHSDAIKVVERLGQHGIHVRSFPREPQWLRFGLPGDGPAWDRLAGALRG
;
A
#
# COMPACT_ATOMS: atom_id res chain seq x y z
N MET A 1 -0.66 -19.87 64.87
CA MET A 1 -1.23 -19.56 63.54
C MET A 1 -0.44 -18.39 62.99
N ARG A 2 0.42 -18.61 62.01
CA ARG A 2 1.19 -17.56 61.30
C ARG A 2 0.61 -17.45 59.91
N ASP A 3 0.15 -16.25 59.57
CA ASP A 3 -0.39 -15.85 58.28
C ASP A 3 0.70 -15.98 57.19
N PRO A 4 0.44 -16.58 56.01
CA PRO A 4 1.41 -16.62 54.93
C PRO A 4 1.38 -15.29 54.17
N LYS A 5 2.47 -14.55 54.24
CA LYS A 5 2.74 -13.36 53.42
C LYS A 5 2.68 -13.70 51.94
N HIS A 6 1.84 -13.02 51.18
CA HIS A 6 1.87 -13.02 49.73
C HIS A 6 3.22 -12.50 49.23
N PRO A 7 3.91 -13.18 48.30
CA PRO A 7 5.10 -12.65 47.68
C PRO A 7 4.74 -11.73 46.51
N GLY A 8 5.29 -10.56 46.59
CA GLY A 8 5.81 -9.76 45.50
C GLY A 8 4.94 -9.48 44.27
N GLY A 9 4.55 -8.22 44.11
CA GLY A 9 3.99 -7.69 42.89
C GLY A 9 4.85 -8.05 41.67
N ALA A 10 4.20 -8.56 40.63
CA ALA A 10 4.82 -8.81 39.34
C ALA A 10 5.44 -7.50 38.82
N LYS A 11 6.78 -7.47 38.70
CA LYS A 11 7.45 -6.38 37.98
C LYS A 11 6.90 -6.35 36.56
N ALA A 12 6.35 -5.21 36.14
CA ALA A 12 5.96 -5.00 34.76
C ALA A 12 7.14 -5.32 33.85
N LEU A 13 6.89 -6.08 32.78
CA LEU A 13 7.90 -6.37 31.76
C LEU A 13 8.43 -5.03 31.22
N PRO A 14 9.74 -4.89 30.97
CA PRO A 14 10.33 -3.67 30.42
C PRO A 14 10.03 -3.53 28.93
N ILE A 15 8.75 -3.57 28.57
CA ILE A 15 8.31 -3.18 27.24
C ILE A 15 8.16 -1.67 27.29
N THR A 16 9.18 -0.96 26.81
CA THR A 16 9.06 0.48 26.57
C THR A 16 7.95 0.70 25.56
N GLN A 17 6.86 1.32 25.99
CA GLN A 17 5.85 1.80 25.04
C GLN A 17 6.53 2.84 24.16
N PRO A 18 6.44 2.73 22.81
CA PRO A 18 6.79 3.83 21.95
C PRO A 18 5.89 5.02 22.34
N ALA A 19 6.49 6.21 22.41
CA ALA A 19 5.77 7.44 22.70
C ALA A 19 4.45 7.47 21.95
N ASP A 20 3.39 7.95 22.61
CA ASP A 20 1.98 8.03 22.16
C ASP A 20 1.84 8.67 20.78
N ALA A 21 2.14 7.93 19.73
CA ALA A 21 1.85 8.33 18.37
C ALA A 21 0.38 8.00 18.12
N GLU A 22 -0.44 9.02 17.92
CA GLU A 22 -1.82 8.81 17.50
C GLU A 22 -1.87 7.88 16.29
N PRO A 23 -2.82 6.92 16.27
CA PRO A 23 -2.97 6.01 15.14
C PRO A 23 -3.16 6.80 13.85
N VAL A 24 -2.42 6.46 12.81
CA VAL A 24 -2.62 7.04 11.48
C VAL A 24 -4.01 6.63 10.99
N PRO A 25 -4.91 7.59 10.69
CA PRO A 25 -6.20 7.21 10.13
C PRO A 25 -6.00 6.60 8.75
N HIS A 26 -6.65 5.47 8.49
CA HIS A 26 -6.62 4.75 7.20
C HIS A 26 -8.01 4.71 6.55
N GLY A 27 -8.08 4.42 5.25
CA GLY A 27 -9.31 4.00 4.58
C GLY A 27 -9.68 2.57 4.96
N GLY A 28 -10.92 2.14 4.64
CA GLY A 28 -11.38 0.77 4.86
C GLY A 28 -12.01 0.50 6.24
N ASP A 29 -12.07 1.48 7.13
CA ASP A 29 -12.75 1.33 8.43
C ASP A 29 -14.27 1.57 8.29
N LEU A 30 -14.95 0.57 7.75
CA LEU A 30 -16.41 0.61 7.57
C LEU A 30 -17.17 0.53 8.90
N ASP A 31 -16.58 -0.02 9.95
CA ASP A 31 -17.27 -0.12 11.25
C ASP A 31 -17.40 1.26 11.92
N ALA A 32 -16.36 2.08 11.83
CA ALA A 32 -16.42 3.46 12.31
C ALA A 32 -17.46 4.29 11.53
N VAL A 33 -17.53 4.09 10.21
CA VAL A 33 -18.48 4.82 9.36
C VAL A 33 -19.92 4.37 9.58
N ARG A 34 -20.16 3.07 9.72
CA ARG A 34 -21.49 2.53 10.08
C ARG A 34 -22.02 3.10 11.40
N LYS A 35 -21.16 3.23 12.41
CA LYS A 35 -21.53 3.87 13.68
C LYS A 35 -21.90 5.34 13.51
N ARG A 36 -21.23 6.05 12.60
CA ARG A 36 -21.50 7.46 12.32
C ARG A 36 -22.81 7.66 11.55
N PHE A 37 -23.17 6.73 10.65
CA PHE A 37 -24.36 6.81 9.80
C PHE A 37 -25.23 5.54 9.94
N PRO A 38 -25.90 5.33 11.09
CA PRO A 38 -26.60 4.08 11.38
C PRO A 38 -27.83 3.82 10.49
N GLY A 39 -28.33 4.83 9.78
CA GLY A 39 -29.47 4.72 8.83
C GLY A 39 -29.06 4.62 7.36
N ALA A 40 -27.78 4.55 7.05
CA ALA A 40 -27.31 4.50 5.68
C ALA A 40 -27.61 3.15 5.00
N PRO A 41 -27.89 3.15 3.68
CA PRO A 41 -28.20 1.92 2.95
C PRO A 41 -27.02 0.95 2.88
N GLU A 42 -27.30 -0.33 3.05
CA GLU A 42 -26.35 -1.44 2.81
C GLU A 42 -26.53 -2.01 1.37
N PRO A 43 -25.52 -2.71 0.82
CA PRO A 43 -24.16 -2.76 1.34
C PRO A 43 -23.44 -1.42 1.17
N TRP A 44 -22.52 -1.13 2.08
CA TRP A 44 -21.65 0.05 1.96
C TRP A 44 -20.75 -0.04 0.74
N ILE A 45 -20.58 1.08 0.06
CA ILE A 45 -19.62 1.25 -1.03
C ILE A 45 -18.35 1.89 -0.46
N ASP A 46 -17.27 1.10 -0.35
CA ASP A 46 -15.99 1.61 0.15
C ASP A 46 -15.14 2.20 -0.98
N LEU A 47 -15.19 3.51 -1.13
CA LEU A 47 -14.33 4.29 -2.03
C LEU A 47 -13.13 4.91 -1.30
N SER A 48 -12.93 4.59 -0.03
CA SER A 48 -11.83 5.16 0.77
C SER A 48 -10.48 4.52 0.51
N THR A 49 -10.48 3.35 -0.13
CA THR A 49 -9.27 2.61 -0.50
C THR A 49 -8.97 2.76 -1.99
N GLY A 50 -7.71 2.55 -2.38
CA GLY A 50 -7.31 2.46 -3.80
C GLY A 50 -7.16 0.99 -4.20
N ILE A 51 -8.21 0.19 -4.02
CA ILE A 51 -8.23 -1.24 -4.29
C ILE A 51 -9.18 -1.49 -5.45
N ASN A 52 -8.79 -2.36 -6.40
CA ASN A 52 -9.67 -2.80 -7.47
C ASN A 52 -10.95 -3.43 -6.87
N PRO A 53 -12.13 -2.85 -7.13
CA PRO A 53 -13.38 -3.36 -6.55
C PRO A 53 -13.85 -4.68 -7.17
N ILE A 54 -13.31 -5.07 -8.33
CA ILE A 54 -13.56 -6.36 -8.98
C ILE A 54 -12.32 -7.22 -8.81
N PRO A 55 -12.32 -8.15 -7.82
CA PRO A 55 -11.12 -8.91 -7.51
C PRO A 55 -10.80 -9.97 -8.56
N TYR A 56 -9.55 -10.41 -8.55
CA TYR A 56 -9.12 -11.61 -9.28
C TYR A 56 -9.97 -12.81 -8.83
N PRO A 57 -10.48 -13.62 -9.75
CA PRO A 57 -11.27 -14.81 -9.41
C PRO A 57 -10.42 -15.82 -8.65
N VAL A 58 -10.77 -16.03 -7.37
CA VAL A 58 -10.02 -16.93 -6.50
C VAL A 58 -10.33 -18.38 -6.90
N PRO A 59 -9.33 -19.19 -7.29
CA PRO A 59 -9.55 -20.59 -7.60
C PRO A 59 -9.95 -21.37 -6.34
N GLU A 60 -10.66 -22.49 -6.52
CA GLU A 60 -10.89 -23.44 -5.44
C GLU A 60 -9.55 -24.02 -4.95
N LEU A 61 -9.35 -24.00 -3.64
CA LEU A 61 -8.12 -24.47 -3.02
C LEU A 61 -8.37 -25.81 -2.31
N PRO A 62 -7.45 -26.78 -2.45
CA PRO A 62 -7.50 -28.01 -1.66
C PRO A 62 -7.51 -27.73 -0.17
N ALA A 63 -8.24 -28.53 0.62
CA ALA A 63 -8.40 -28.31 2.05
C ALA A 63 -7.07 -28.33 2.83
N ASP A 64 -6.10 -29.11 2.36
CA ASP A 64 -4.78 -29.22 2.98
C ASP A 64 -3.97 -27.91 2.92
N VAL A 65 -4.23 -27.04 1.95
CA VAL A 65 -3.58 -25.73 1.85
C VAL A 65 -3.88 -24.85 3.06
N TRP A 66 -5.02 -25.07 3.71
CA TRP A 66 -5.45 -24.34 4.90
C TRP A 66 -4.90 -24.92 6.21
N SER A 67 -4.60 -26.22 6.23
CA SER A 67 -4.30 -26.96 7.46
C SER A 67 -2.82 -27.28 7.66
N ARG A 68 -2.01 -27.29 6.60
CA ARG A 68 -0.57 -27.54 6.67
C ARG A 68 0.26 -26.29 6.53
N LEU A 69 1.49 -26.34 7.02
CA LEU A 69 2.47 -25.28 6.74
C LEU A 69 2.85 -25.26 5.26
N PRO A 70 3.09 -24.07 4.69
CA PRO A 70 3.56 -23.94 3.31
C PRO A 70 4.88 -24.65 3.07
N THR A 71 5.02 -25.22 1.89
CA THR A 71 6.26 -25.87 1.46
C THR A 71 7.21 -24.86 0.81
N ARG A 72 8.49 -25.22 0.75
CA ARG A 72 9.50 -24.42 0.04
C ARG A 72 9.17 -24.32 -1.45
N SER A 73 8.74 -25.41 -2.09
CA SER A 73 8.38 -25.41 -3.50
C SER A 73 7.22 -24.48 -3.84
N GLU A 74 6.24 -24.31 -2.94
CA GLU A 74 5.17 -23.33 -3.12
C GLU A 74 5.67 -21.89 -3.02
N THR A 75 6.59 -21.63 -2.09
CA THR A 75 7.24 -20.32 -1.98
C THR A 75 8.07 -20.04 -3.23
N ASP A 76 8.88 -21.00 -3.69
CA ASP A 76 9.72 -20.85 -4.87
C ASP A 76 8.87 -20.61 -6.13
N ALA A 77 7.70 -21.28 -6.26
CA ALA A 77 6.77 -21.06 -7.35
C ALA A 77 6.18 -19.63 -7.34
N LEU A 78 5.80 -19.12 -6.17
CA LEU A 78 5.34 -17.73 -6.04
C LEU A 78 6.43 -16.73 -6.44
N LEU A 79 7.67 -16.93 -5.95
CA LEU A 79 8.78 -16.03 -6.26
C LEU A 79 9.16 -16.08 -7.74
N ALA A 80 9.08 -17.25 -8.39
CA ALA A 80 9.26 -17.38 -9.84
C ALA A 80 8.18 -16.63 -10.62
N ALA A 81 6.90 -16.77 -10.24
CA ALA A 81 5.80 -16.02 -10.85
C ALA A 81 5.96 -14.51 -10.65
N ALA A 82 6.38 -14.07 -9.46
CA ALA A 82 6.66 -12.67 -9.17
C ALA A 82 7.84 -12.14 -10.00
N ALA A 83 8.91 -12.92 -10.17
CA ALA A 83 10.05 -12.54 -10.98
C ALA A 83 9.67 -12.35 -12.45
N ALA A 84 8.87 -13.26 -13.00
CA ALA A 84 8.35 -13.15 -14.35
C ALA A 84 7.45 -11.92 -14.52
N ARG A 85 6.49 -11.72 -13.58
CA ARG A 85 5.55 -10.61 -13.63
C ARG A 85 6.22 -9.24 -13.48
N TYR A 86 7.20 -9.11 -12.60
CA TYR A 86 7.90 -7.85 -12.33
C TYR A 86 9.17 -7.68 -13.18
N ARG A 87 9.46 -8.65 -14.07
CA ARG A 87 10.64 -8.68 -14.93
C ARG A 87 11.95 -8.57 -14.16
N VAL A 88 12.00 -9.19 -13.00
CA VAL A 88 13.22 -9.26 -12.19
C VAL A 88 14.07 -10.41 -12.66
N ALA A 89 15.35 -10.16 -12.90
CA ALA A 89 16.27 -11.14 -13.53
C ALA A 89 16.44 -12.44 -12.72
N ASN A 90 16.28 -12.37 -11.38
CA ASN A 90 16.49 -13.52 -10.49
C ASN A 90 15.45 -13.49 -9.35
N SER A 91 14.73 -14.58 -9.16
CA SER A 91 13.77 -14.71 -8.06
C SER A 91 14.39 -14.58 -6.66
N GLY A 92 15.70 -14.85 -6.51
CA GLY A 92 16.46 -14.61 -5.29
C GLY A 92 16.60 -13.12 -4.89
N MET A 93 16.22 -12.20 -5.77
CA MET A 93 16.11 -10.77 -5.49
C MET A 93 14.74 -10.38 -4.89
N ILE A 94 13.82 -11.35 -4.76
CA ILE A 94 12.44 -11.10 -4.32
C ILE A 94 12.18 -11.80 -3.00
N VAL A 95 11.52 -11.10 -2.10
CA VAL A 95 11.01 -11.65 -0.83
C VAL A 95 9.51 -11.41 -0.76
N ALA A 96 8.75 -12.47 -0.49
CA ALA A 96 7.33 -12.38 -0.19
C ALA A 96 7.10 -12.09 1.31
N ALA A 97 6.13 -11.23 1.60
CA ALA A 97 5.80 -10.81 2.97
C ALA A 97 4.27 -10.76 3.17
N PRO A 98 3.79 -10.77 4.44
CA PRO A 98 2.36 -10.64 4.75
C PRO A 98 1.86 -9.21 4.52
N GLY A 99 1.92 -8.76 3.27
CA GLY A 99 1.62 -7.41 2.80
C GLY A 99 2.81 -6.46 2.92
N THR A 100 2.78 -5.37 2.13
CA THR A 100 3.84 -4.33 2.16
C THR A 100 3.95 -3.64 3.52
N GLN A 101 2.88 -3.59 4.32
CA GLN A 101 2.92 -3.00 5.66
C GLN A 101 3.94 -3.69 6.57
N ALA A 102 4.08 -5.01 6.49
CA ALA A 102 5.10 -5.73 7.25
C ALA A 102 6.52 -5.30 6.85
N LEU A 103 6.75 -5.06 5.56
CA LEU A 103 8.02 -4.56 5.05
C LEU A 103 8.29 -3.11 5.48
N ILE A 104 7.28 -2.24 5.41
CA ILE A 104 7.37 -0.84 5.86
C ILE A 104 7.76 -0.77 7.34
N GLN A 105 7.24 -1.66 8.17
CA GLN A 105 7.59 -1.75 9.60
C GLN A 105 8.96 -2.38 9.85
N LEU A 106 9.39 -3.30 8.97
CA LEU A 106 10.65 -4.02 9.12
C LEU A 106 11.86 -3.20 8.68
N LEU A 107 11.77 -2.54 7.51
CA LEU A 107 12.91 -1.87 6.88
C LEU A 107 13.65 -0.88 7.80
N PRO A 108 12.98 -0.02 8.60
CA PRO A 108 13.66 0.88 9.51
C PRO A 108 14.57 0.18 10.52
N ARG A 109 14.26 -1.07 10.88
CA ARG A 109 15.04 -1.86 11.84
C ARG A 109 16.32 -2.45 11.25
N LEU A 110 16.39 -2.52 9.91
CA LEU A 110 17.52 -3.10 9.18
C LEU A 110 18.61 -2.06 8.86
N VAL A 111 18.31 -0.80 9.06
CA VAL A 111 19.20 0.33 8.75
C VAL A 111 19.68 0.97 10.06
N PRO A 112 20.97 1.28 10.22
CA PRO A 112 21.45 2.08 11.34
C PRO A 112 20.69 3.40 11.45
N THR A 113 20.63 4.01 12.64
CA THR A 113 20.01 5.32 12.83
C THR A 113 20.54 6.32 11.83
N SER A 114 19.66 6.89 11.02
CA SER A 114 19.98 7.65 9.80
C SER A 114 19.12 8.88 9.66
N HIS A 115 19.50 9.78 8.78
CA HIS A 115 18.64 10.85 8.26
C HIS A 115 17.83 10.29 7.08
N VAL A 116 16.49 10.32 7.20
CA VAL A 116 15.54 9.80 6.22
C VAL A 116 14.76 10.94 5.60
N ALA A 117 14.87 11.13 4.30
CA ALA A 117 14.03 12.04 3.53
C ALA A 117 12.87 11.28 2.87
N ILE A 118 11.64 11.75 3.06
CA ILE A 118 10.45 11.17 2.45
C ILE A 118 9.84 12.20 1.51
N LEU A 119 9.68 11.83 0.24
CA LEU A 119 9.04 12.70 -0.74
C LEU A 119 7.52 12.73 -0.48
N GLY A 120 7.02 13.88 -0.01
CA GLY A 120 5.63 14.05 0.43
C GLY A 120 4.87 15.16 -0.28
N PRO A 121 3.60 15.37 0.12
CA PRO A 121 2.83 14.55 1.04
C PRO A 121 2.60 13.13 0.47
N THR A 122 2.69 12.10 1.31
CA THR A 122 2.60 10.71 0.87
C THR A 122 2.02 9.79 1.95
N TYR A 123 2.11 8.45 1.77
CA TYR A 123 1.62 7.46 2.71
C TYR A 123 2.33 7.58 4.07
N GLU A 124 1.59 8.00 5.07
CA GLU A 124 2.10 8.45 6.38
C GLU A 124 2.80 7.34 7.18
N GLU A 125 2.49 6.06 6.92
CA GLU A 125 3.12 4.93 7.60
C GLU A 125 4.64 4.92 7.43
N HIS A 126 5.15 5.33 6.27
CA HIS A 126 6.59 5.46 6.10
C HIS A 126 7.19 6.40 7.15
N ARG A 127 6.61 7.60 7.32
CA ARG A 127 7.11 8.56 8.31
C ARG A 127 7.03 8.02 9.74
N VAL A 128 5.89 7.44 10.09
CA VAL A 128 5.64 6.94 11.45
C VAL A 128 6.56 5.77 11.78
N CYS A 129 6.74 4.80 10.88
CA CYS A 129 7.55 3.63 11.13
C CYS A 129 9.05 3.99 11.28
N TRP A 130 9.57 4.87 10.41
CA TRP A 130 10.96 5.29 10.50
C TRP A 130 11.21 6.16 11.74
N ALA A 131 10.34 7.12 12.06
CA ALA A 131 10.45 7.94 13.26
C ALA A 131 10.40 7.10 14.55
N ARG A 132 9.51 6.10 14.60
CA ARG A 132 9.36 5.18 15.75
C ARG A 132 10.63 4.38 16.04
N GLN A 133 11.45 4.11 15.03
CA GLN A 133 12.74 3.42 15.18
C GLN A 133 13.91 4.37 15.47
N GLY A 134 13.64 5.66 15.74
CA GLY A 134 14.65 6.62 16.15
C GLY A 134 15.40 7.29 15.00
N HIS A 135 14.96 7.13 13.75
CA HIS A 135 15.53 7.84 12.61
C HIS A 135 15.10 9.32 12.62
N ARG A 136 15.98 10.20 12.15
CA ARG A 136 15.63 11.62 11.88
C ARG A 136 14.88 11.70 10.57
N VAL A 137 13.57 11.88 10.60
CA VAL A 137 12.73 11.92 9.41
C VAL A 137 12.39 13.33 9.00
N THR A 138 12.63 13.66 7.73
CA THR A 138 12.25 14.92 7.08
C THR A 138 11.32 14.62 5.90
N VAL A 139 10.16 15.28 5.86
CA VAL A 139 9.28 15.23 4.68
C VAL A 139 9.67 16.38 3.77
N VAL A 140 10.10 16.07 2.55
CA VAL A 140 10.52 17.01 1.51
C VAL A 140 9.47 17.11 0.41
N ARG A 141 9.40 18.24 -0.28
CA ARG A 141 8.47 18.45 -1.39
C ARG A 141 9.07 18.10 -2.74
N ASP A 142 10.38 18.22 -2.86
CA ASP A 142 11.16 17.96 -4.06
C ASP A 142 12.41 17.12 -3.77
N LEU A 143 12.88 16.41 -4.80
CA LEU A 143 14.07 15.55 -4.72
C LEU A 143 15.39 16.35 -4.73
N ASP A 144 15.37 17.65 -4.94
CA ASP A 144 16.53 18.55 -4.74
C ASP A 144 16.84 18.82 -3.26
N GLN A 145 15.93 18.46 -2.35
CA GLN A 145 16.04 18.67 -0.91
C GLN A 145 16.61 17.45 -0.14
N ILE A 146 17.15 16.45 -0.85
CA ILE A 146 17.58 15.17 -0.25
C ILE A 146 19.08 15.04 -0.02
N ASP A 147 19.88 16.06 -0.29
CA ASP A 147 21.36 15.96 -0.38
C ASP A 147 22.04 15.42 0.89
N SER A 148 21.47 15.67 2.07
CA SER A 148 22.00 15.20 3.35
C SER A 148 21.35 13.90 3.86
N ALA A 149 20.42 13.31 3.10
CA ALA A 149 19.72 12.12 3.57
C ALA A 149 20.51 10.84 3.27
N ASP A 150 20.60 9.95 4.25
CA ASP A 150 21.16 8.62 4.10
C ASP A 150 20.16 7.66 3.44
N VAL A 151 18.87 7.87 3.73
CA VAL A 151 17.76 7.08 3.17
C VAL A 151 16.79 8.03 2.49
N VAL A 152 16.37 7.68 1.29
CA VAL A 152 15.31 8.40 0.56
C VAL A 152 14.15 7.45 0.32
N ILE A 153 12.93 7.91 0.62
CA ILE A 153 11.70 7.14 0.40
C ILE A 153 10.81 7.87 -0.59
N VAL A 154 10.41 7.15 -1.64
CA VAL A 154 9.51 7.63 -2.69
C VAL A 154 8.37 6.65 -2.86
N VAL A 155 7.13 7.08 -2.72
CA VAL A 155 5.96 6.30 -3.12
C VAL A 155 5.66 6.63 -4.58
N ASN A 156 5.66 5.62 -5.46
CA ASN A 156 5.61 5.83 -6.92
C ASN A 156 4.77 4.76 -7.65
N PRO A 157 3.55 5.06 -8.08
CA PRO A 157 2.81 6.32 -7.97
C PRO A 157 2.50 6.71 -6.53
N ASP A 158 2.50 8.01 -6.27
CA ASP A 158 2.26 8.53 -4.93
C ASP A 158 0.81 8.31 -4.46
N ASN A 159 0.66 8.07 -3.20
CA ASN A 159 -0.62 8.06 -2.49
C ASN A 159 -0.59 9.17 -1.42
N PRO A 160 -1.40 10.25 -1.56
CA PRO A 160 -2.70 10.26 -2.26
C PRO A 160 -2.70 10.90 -3.65
N THR A 161 -1.63 11.52 -4.12
CA THR A 161 -1.68 12.43 -5.28
C THR A 161 -1.69 11.74 -6.64
N GLY A 162 -1.20 10.50 -6.71
CA GLY A 162 -0.99 9.80 -7.98
C GLY A 162 0.23 10.30 -8.77
N ARG A 163 1.04 11.21 -8.21
CA ARG A 163 2.26 11.71 -8.85
C ARG A 163 3.17 10.54 -9.20
N VAL A 164 3.70 10.56 -10.43
CA VAL A 164 4.68 9.59 -10.91
C VAL A 164 6.03 10.28 -11.11
N ILE A 165 7.05 9.78 -10.45
CA ILE A 165 8.44 10.19 -10.67
C ILE A 165 9.03 9.33 -11.80
N PRO A 166 9.60 9.92 -12.85
CA PRO A 166 10.21 9.16 -13.93
C PRO A 166 11.33 8.23 -13.44
N VAL A 167 11.40 7.03 -14.01
CA VAL A 167 12.41 6.03 -13.65
C VAL A 167 13.85 6.57 -13.81
N SER A 168 14.10 7.44 -14.79
CA SER A 168 15.41 8.10 -14.98
C SER A 168 15.79 8.96 -13.77
N VAL A 169 14.83 9.66 -13.15
CA VAL A 169 15.06 10.47 -11.94
C VAL A 169 15.32 9.56 -10.73
N LEU A 170 14.53 8.50 -10.56
CA LEU A 170 14.76 7.51 -9.48
C LEU A 170 16.15 6.86 -9.60
N ARG A 171 16.60 6.55 -10.82
CA ARG A 171 17.95 6.02 -11.07
C ARG A 171 19.05 7.02 -10.70
N ALA A 172 18.86 8.30 -11.03
CA ALA A 172 19.82 9.35 -10.64
C ALA A 172 19.92 9.45 -9.12
N VAL A 173 18.79 9.43 -8.40
CA VAL A 173 18.75 9.41 -6.93
C VAL A 173 19.45 8.17 -6.37
N ALA A 174 19.15 6.99 -6.88
CA ALA A 174 19.78 5.72 -6.47
C ALA A 174 21.30 5.78 -6.66
N SER A 175 21.77 6.27 -7.82
CA SER A 175 23.20 6.42 -8.11
C SER A 175 23.90 7.39 -7.15
N ALA A 176 23.26 8.51 -6.83
CA ALA A 176 23.78 9.48 -5.86
C ALA A 176 23.87 8.88 -4.45
N LEU A 177 22.85 8.14 -4.02
CA LEU A 177 22.83 7.44 -2.73
C LEU A 177 23.87 6.32 -2.66
N ALA A 178 24.02 5.52 -3.70
CA ALA A 178 25.00 4.42 -3.75
C ALA A 178 26.44 4.90 -3.55
N LYS A 179 26.81 6.08 -4.07
CA LYS A 179 28.14 6.70 -3.90
C LYS A 179 28.49 7.04 -2.44
N ARG A 180 27.48 7.16 -1.58
CA ARG A 180 27.65 7.51 -0.15
C ARG A 180 27.10 6.43 0.80
N ASN A 181 26.94 5.19 0.30
CA ASN A 181 26.36 4.05 1.03
C ASN A 181 24.93 4.34 1.56
N GLY A 182 24.19 5.19 0.89
CA GLY A 182 22.80 5.47 1.18
C GLY A 182 21.84 4.44 0.59
N LEU A 183 20.54 4.59 0.82
CA LEU A 183 19.48 3.68 0.41
C LEU A 183 18.31 4.44 -0.23
N LEU A 184 17.84 3.97 -1.38
CA LEU A 184 16.56 4.36 -1.97
C LEU A 184 15.51 3.28 -1.68
N VAL A 185 14.37 3.68 -1.09
CA VAL A 185 13.17 2.83 -0.98
C VAL A 185 12.10 3.39 -1.90
N VAL A 186 11.65 2.59 -2.86
CA VAL A 186 10.56 2.96 -3.78
C VAL A 186 9.35 2.09 -3.48
N ASP A 187 8.29 2.70 -2.95
CA ASP A 187 7.02 2.00 -2.73
C ASP A 187 6.17 2.07 -4.00
N GLU A 188 6.18 0.98 -4.74
CA GLU A 188 5.44 0.80 -5.99
C GLU A 188 4.09 0.09 -5.79
N ALA A 189 3.40 0.35 -4.66
CA ALA A 189 2.13 -0.32 -4.35
C ALA A 189 1.03 -0.11 -5.42
N PHE A 190 1.12 0.94 -6.21
CA PHE A 190 0.14 1.29 -7.24
C PHE A 190 0.67 1.24 -8.68
N VAL A 191 1.89 0.76 -8.89
CA VAL A 191 2.52 0.82 -10.23
C VAL A 191 1.91 -0.18 -11.23
N ASP A 192 1.31 -1.28 -10.74
CA ASP A 192 0.78 -2.35 -11.61
C ASP A 192 -0.36 -1.90 -12.57
N VAL A 193 -0.97 -0.75 -12.32
CA VAL A 193 -2.00 -0.15 -13.18
C VAL A 193 -1.44 0.85 -14.20
N LEU A 194 -0.11 1.05 -14.21
CA LEU A 194 0.60 1.90 -15.14
C LEU A 194 1.35 1.04 -16.17
N PRO A 195 1.81 1.65 -17.28
CA PRO A 195 2.71 0.97 -18.20
C PRO A 195 3.95 0.42 -17.48
N GLU A 196 4.44 -0.74 -17.91
CA GLU A 196 5.57 -1.44 -17.27
C GLU A 196 6.84 -0.56 -17.13
N ALA A 197 7.05 0.37 -18.07
CA ALA A 197 8.16 1.32 -18.03
C ALA A 197 8.11 2.29 -16.84
N ALA A 198 7.00 2.34 -16.10
CA ALA A 198 6.88 3.15 -14.89
C ALA A 198 7.55 2.51 -13.66
N SER A 199 7.89 1.22 -13.71
CA SER A 199 8.55 0.50 -12.61
C SER A 199 10.07 0.54 -12.75
N ILE A 200 10.77 0.76 -11.62
CA ILE A 200 12.23 0.66 -11.54
C ILE A 200 12.72 -0.78 -11.27
N ALA A 201 11.79 -1.70 -10.96
CA ALA A 201 12.12 -3.06 -10.52
C ALA A 201 12.78 -3.92 -11.59
N SER A 202 12.43 -3.74 -12.88
CA SER A 202 12.93 -4.56 -13.99
C SER A 202 14.43 -4.41 -14.28
N ASP A 203 14.99 -3.28 -13.89
CA ASP A 203 16.44 -3.00 -13.97
C ASP A 203 16.80 -2.23 -12.69
N LEU A 204 16.86 -2.99 -11.60
CA LEU A 204 16.99 -2.49 -10.23
C LEU A 204 18.37 -1.85 -10.04
N PRO A 205 18.46 -0.55 -9.71
CA PRO A 205 19.73 0.10 -9.37
C PRO A 205 20.34 -0.43 -8.07
N LEU A 206 21.66 -0.26 -7.92
CA LEU A 206 22.33 -0.50 -6.65
C LEU A 206 21.68 0.36 -5.54
N ALA A 207 21.79 -0.10 -4.29
CA ALA A 207 21.27 0.59 -3.10
C ALA A 207 19.78 0.93 -3.19
N THR A 208 18.98 0.06 -3.82
CA THR A 208 17.54 0.27 -4.00
C THR A 208 16.73 -0.92 -3.48
N ILE A 209 15.65 -0.62 -2.79
CA ILE A 209 14.60 -1.58 -2.41
C ILE A 209 13.29 -1.10 -3.01
N VAL A 210 12.60 -1.98 -3.73
CA VAL A 210 11.27 -1.72 -4.29
C VAL A 210 10.24 -2.55 -3.54
N LEU A 211 9.12 -1.92 -3.14
CA LEU A 211 7.98 -2.60 -2.51
C LEU A 211 6.86 -2.77 -3.54
N ARG A 212 6.24 -3.95 -3.58
CA ARG A 212 5.12 -4.27 -4.48
C ARG A 212 3.93 -4.79 -3.67
N SER A 213 2.75 -4.23 -3.90
CA SER A 213 1.53 -4.63 -3.20
C SER A 213 0.62 -5.47 -4.09
N PHE A 214 0.46 -6.73 -3.75
CA PHE A 214 -0.45 -7.62 -4.49
C PHE A 214 -1.92 -7.20 -4.35
N GLY A 215 -2.32 -6.69 -3.18
CA GLY A 215 -3.73 -6.44 -2.85
C GLY A 215 -4.43 -5.32 -3.62
N LYS A 216 -3.71 -4.53 -4.44
CA LYS A 216 -4.25 -3.34 -5.11
C LYS A 216 -4.94 -3.68 -6.43
N ILE A 217 -4.18 -4.01 -7.46
CA ILE A 217 -4.73 -4.33 -8.79
C ILE A 217 -5.52 -5.63 -8.77
N TYR A 218 -5.06 -6.63 -8.01
CA TYR A 218 -5.76 -7.92 -7.92
C TYR A 218 -7.03 -7.87 -7.05
N GLY A 219 -7.32 -6.75 -6.36
CA GLY A 219 -8.52 -6.62 -5.53
C GLY A 219 -8.56 -7.54 -4.30
N LEU A 220 -7.45 -8.17 -3.96
CA LEU A 220 -7.34 -9.19 -2.90
C LEU A 220 -6.54 -8.68 -1.70
N ALA A 221 -6.88 -7.49 -1.19
CA ALA A 221 -6.18 -6.88 -0.06
C ALA A 221 -6.21 -7.75 1.21
N GLY A 222 -7.30 -8.51 1.41
CA GLY A 222 -7.47 -9.46 2.53
C GLY A 222 -6.52 -10.66 2.48
N LEU A 223 -5.93 -10.97 1.32
CA LEU A 223 -4.97 -12.06 1.17
C LEU A 223 -3.64 -11.79 1.91
N ARG A 224 -3.35 -10.53 2.20
CA ARG A 224 -2.14 -10.07 2.88
C ARG A 224 -0.86 -10.56 2.19
N LEU A 225 -0.69 -10.19 0.92
CA LEU A 225 0.50 -10.52 0.13
C LEU A 225 1.17 -9.24 -0.41
N GLY A 226 2.49 -9.17 -0.28
CA GLY A 226 3.34 -8.11 -0.83
C GLY A 226 4.75 -8.62 -1.03
N PHE A 227 5.59 -7.82 -1.69
CA PHE A 227 6.94 -8.21 -2.03
C PHE A 227 7.92 -7.07 -1.80
N ALA A 228 9.15 -7.42 -1.40
CA ALA A 228 10.33 -6.57 -1.52
C ALA A 228 11.20 -7.10 -2.64
N ILE A 229 11.72 -6.20 -3.48
CA ILE A 229 12.67 -6.49 -4.55
C ILE A 229 13.94 -5.71 -4.24
N ALA A 230 15.06 -6.40 -4.09
CA ALA A 230 16.34 -5.81 -3.71
C ALA A 230 17.50 -6.65 -4.23
N ASP A 231 18.73 -6.18 -4.07
CA ASP A 231 19.91 -7.05 -4.24
C ASP A 231 19.75 -8.35 -3.43
N MET A 232 20.29 -9.46 -3.96
CA MET A 232 20.10 -10.80 -3.34
C MET A 232 20.56 -10.86 -1.88
N SER A 233 21.58 -10.11 -1.50
CA SER A 233 22.06 -10.08 -0.11
C SER A 233 21.08 -9.38 0.81
N VAL A 234 20.50 -8.27 0.35
CA VAL A 234 19.47 -7.49 1.06
C VAL A 234 18.16 -8.29 1.12
N ALA A 235 17.73 -8.87 0.00
CA ALA A 235 16.54 -9.71 -0.06
C ALA A 235 16.64 -10.88 0.93
N ARG A 236 17.78 -11.57 0.96
CA ARG A 236 18.05 -12.64 1.92
C ARG A 236 17.96 -12.15 3.37
N ARG A 237 18.52 -10.99 3.69
CA ARG A 237 18.44 -10.40 5.02
C ARG A 237 16.99 -10.09 5.43
N ILE A 238 16.21 -9.48 4.54
CA ILE A 238 14.77 -9.24 4.76
C ILE A 238 14.05 -10.58 5.04
N GLY A 239 14.33 -11.61 4.23
CA GLY A 239 13.72 -12.92 4.41
C GLY A 239 14.04 -13.57 5.76
N VAL A 240 15.29 -13.44 6.24
CA VAL A 240 15.69 -13.94 7.57
C VAL A 240 14.92 -13.23 8.70
N GLU A 241 14.74 -11.93 8.59
CA GLU A 241 14.02 -11.13 9.59
C GLU A 241 12.50 -11.36 9.60
N LEU A 242 11.92 -11.69 8.45
CA LEU A 242 10.51 -12.10 8.37
C LEU A 242 10.28 -13.48 8.98
N GLY A 243 11.30 -14.31 9.03
CA GLY A 243 11.24 -15.66 9.54
C GLY A 243 10.58 -16.67 8.58
N PRO A 244 10.49 -17.94 8.97
CA PRO A 244 9.87 -18.99 8.19
C PRO A 244 8.35 -18.77 8.11
N TRP A 245 7.75 -19.24 7.00
CA TRP A 245 6.28 -19.24 6.78
C TRP A 245 5.63 -17.85 6.89
N ALA A 246 6.31 -16.80 6.52
CA ALA A 246 5.81 -15.44 6.57
C ALA A 246 4.51 -15.25 5.74
N VAL A 247 4.32 -16.03 4.68
CA VAL A 247 3.16 -15.99 3.78
C VAL A 247 2.36 -17.28 3.90
N SER A 248 1.03 -17.17 4.01
CA SER A 248 0.14 -18.31 4.16
C SER A 248 0.04 -19.18 2.89
N GLY A 249 -0.29 -20.46 3.04
CA GLY A 249 -0.49 -21.38 1.91
C GLY A 249 -1.50 -20.86 0.87
N PRO A 250 -2.68 -20.40 1.27
CA PRO A 250 -3.62 -19.75 0.33
C PRO A 250 -3.03 -18.57 -0.42
N ALA A 251 -2.26 -17.71 0.25
CA ALA A 251 -1.64 -16.56 -0.40
C ALA A 251 -0.56 -16.97 -1.42
N LEU A 252 0.20 -18.02 -1.14
CA LEU A 252 1.16 -18.58 -2.09
C LEU A 252 0.46 -19.11 -3.35
N ARG A 253 -0.60 -19.90 -3.18
CA ARG A 253 -1.34 -20.51 -4.31
C ARG A 253 -2.07 -19.48 -5.17
N ILE A 254 -2.86 -18.61 -4.54
CA ILE A 254 -3.62 -17.57 -5.25
C ILE A 254 -2.66 -16.57 -5.89
N GLY A 255 -1.61 -16.17 -5.17
CA GLY A 255 -0.60 -15.24 -5.68
C GLY A 255 0.11 -15.79 -6.91
N THR A 256 0.51 -17.07 -6.89
CA THR A 256 1.15 -17.73 -8.04
C THR A 256 0.24 -17.73 -9.26
N ALA A 257 -1.03 -18.13 -9.09
CA ALA A 257 -2.01 -18.16 -10.18
C ALA A 257 -2.24 -16.76 -10.76
N ALA A 258 -2.52 -15.78 -9.91
CA ALA A 258 -2.85 -14.42 -10.34
C ALA A 258 -1.67 -13.67 -10.98
N LEU A 259 -0.44 -13.85 -10.48
CA LEU A 259 0.76 -13.25 -11.08
C LEU A 259 1.09 -13.85 -12.45
N GLY A 260 0.69 -15.11 -12.70
CA GLY A 260 0.85 -15.77 -13.99
C GLY A 260 -0.23 -15.43 -15.02
N ASP A 261 -1.33 -14.79 -14.61
CA ASP A 261 -2.48 -14.52 -15.48
C ASP A 261 -2.35 -13.15 -16.18
N ALA A 262 -1.57 -13.12 -17.24
CA ALA A 262 -1.33 -11.92 -18.02
C ALA A 262 -2.59 -11.43 -18.77
N GLN A 263 -3.49 -12.35 -19.15
CA GLN A 263 -4.72 -12.01 -19.84
C GLN A 263 -5.66 -11.23 -18.92
N TRP A 264 -5.95 -11.77 -17.73
CA TRP A 264 -6.79 -11.10 -16.74
C TRP A 264 -6.24 -9.71 -16.38
N LEU A 265 -4.91 -9.62 -16.24
CA LEU A 265 -4.26 -8.35 -15.93
C LEU A 265 -4.48 -7.30 -17.03
N ALA A 266 -4.34 -7.70 -18.31
CA ALA A 266 -4.55 -6.79 -19.44
C ALA A 266 -6.01 -6.32 -19.51
N GLU A 267 -6.98 -7.24 -19.39
CA GLU A 267 -8.39 -6.94 -19.37
C GLU A 267 -8.78 -6.03 -18.20
N THR A 268 -8.26 -6.33 -17.01
CA THR A 268 -8.46 -5.53 -15.80
C THR A 268 -7.88 -4.13 -15.94
N THR A 269 -6.67 -3.99 -16.48
CA THR A 269 -6.05 -2.68 -16.69
C THR A 269 -6.86 -1.84 -17.68
N ALA A 270 -7.34 -2.41 -18.77
CA ALA A 270 -8.21 -1.72 -19.73
C ALA A 270 -9.50 -1.24 -19.08
N ARG A 271 -10.16 -2.11 -18.31
CA ARG A 271 -11.38 -1.77 -17.55
C ARG A 271 -11.13 -0.64 -16.55
N LEU A 272 -10.08 -0.74 -15.73
CA LEU A 272 -9.74 0.27 -14.73
C LEU A 272 -9.49 1.66 -15.36
N ASN A 273 -8.86 1.72 -16.53
CA ASN A 273 -8.69 2.97 -17.27
C ASN A 273 -10.04 3.57 -17.75
N SER A 274 -10.94 2.73 -18.22
CA SER A 274 -12.30 3.16 -18.59
C SER A 274 -13.10 3.66 -17.39
N ASP A 275 -13.06 2.92 -16.29
CA ASP A 275 -13.73 3.27 -15.03
C ASP A 275 -13.17 4.56 -14.43
N GLN A 276 -11.87 4.78 -14.53
CA GLN A 276 -11.24 6.04 -14.13
C GLN A 276 -11.79 7.22 -14.91
N GLN A 277 -11.87 7.12 -16.24
CA GLN A 277 -12.42 8.20 -17.10
C GLN A 277 -13.89 8.49 -16.75
N ARG A 278 -14.68 7.44 -16.51
CA ARG A 278 -16.07 7.58 -16.07
C ARG A 278 -16.17 8.31 -14.73
N LEU A 279 -15.29 7.95 -13.76
CA LEU A 279 -15.26 8.59 -12.45
C LEU A 279 -14.85 10.07 -12.56
N ASP A 280 -13.83 10.39 -13.37
CA ASP A 280 -13.39 11.77 -13.59
C ASP A 280 -14.52 12.63 -14.14
N ALA A 281 -15.20 12.20 -15.20
CA ALA A 281 -16.33 12.93 -15.79
C ALA A 281 -17.48 13.13 -14.77
N MET A 282 -17.76 12.13 -13.92
CA MET A 282 -18.80 12.22 -12.91
C MET A 282 -18.44 13.21 -11.80
N LEU A 283 -17.20 13.21 -11.35
CA LEU A 283 -16.70 14.10 -10.29
C LEU A 283 -16.66 15.56 -10.80
N GLU A 284 -16.16 15.79 -12.02
CA GLU A 284 -16.14 17.11 -12.64
C GLU A 284 -17.56 17.69 -12.83
N ALA A 285 -18.51 16.88 -13.31
CA ALA A 285 -19.92 17.26 -13.43
C ALA A 285 -20.56 17.61 -12.07
N ALA A 286 -20.04 17.05 -10.97
CA ALA A 286 -20.47 17.35 -9.60
C ALA A 286 -19.68 18.52 -8.94
N GLY A 287 -18.85 19.24 -9.71
CA GLY A 287 -18.13 20.42 -9.25
C GLY A 287 -16.81 20.16 -8.54
N PHE A 288 -16.27 18.93 -8.61
CA PHE A 288 -14.94 18.64 -8.08
C PHE A 288 -13.84 19.02 -9.07
N ALA A 289 -12.76 19.60 -8.56
CA ALA A 289 -11.52 19.69 -9.30
C ALA A 289 -10.73 18.39 -9.13
N VAL A 290 -10.58 17.60 -10.19
CA VAL A 290 -9.72 16.41 -10.19
C VAL A 290 -8.26 16.85 -10.23
N LEU A 291 -7.50 16.56 -9.17
CA LEU A 291 -6.11 16.98 -9.02
C LEU A 291 -5.11 15.95 -9.55
N GLY A 292 -5.53 14.68 -9.66
CA GLY A 292 -4.68 13.57 -10.08
C GLY A 292 -5.20 12.21 -9.59
N GLY A 293 -4.30 11.23 -9.52
CA GLY A 293 -4.61 9.88 -9.06
C GLY A 293 -3.99 8.80 -9.94
N THR A 294 -4.50 7.60 -9.79
CA THR A 294 -4.18 6.42 -10.60
C THR A 294 -5.49 5.82 -11.14
N PRO A 295 -5.45 4.83 -12.03
CA PRO A 295 -6.66 4.08 -12.41
C PRO A 295 -7.41 3.39 -11.26
N LEU A 296 -6.86 3.35 -10.05
CA LEU A 296 -7.52 2.79 -8.85
C LEU A 296 -8.12 3.83 -7.92
N PHE A 297 -7.73 5.09 -8.05
CA PHE A 297 -8.28 6.18 -7.22
C PHE A 297 -8.06 7.55 -7.86
N ARG A 298 -8.93 8.51 -7.51
CA ARG A 298 -8.80 9.91 -7.89
C ARG A 298 -8.72 10.79 -6.66
N ILE A 299 -7.75 11.70 -6.63
CA ILE A 299 -7.68 12.77 -5.64
C ILE A 299 -8.35 14.01 -6.21
N THR A 300 -9.23 14.61 -5.41
CA THR A 300 -10.03 15.75 -5.81
C THR A 300 -9.98 16.85 -4.77
N ARG A 301 -10.38 18.06 -5.19
CA ARG A 301 -10.62 19.20 -4.30
C ARG A 301 -12.05 19.69 -4.47
N HIS A 302 -12.72 19.99 -3.35
CA HIS A 302 -14.04 20.57 -3.31
C HIS A 302 -14.16 21.54 -2.14
N SER A 303 -14.78 22.73 -2.35
CA SER A 303 -14.93 23.75 -1.30
C SER A 303 -15.71 23.25 -0.09
N ASP A 304 -16.73 22.45 -0.31
CA ASP A 304 -17.62 21.87 0.70
C ASP A 304 -17.34 20.39 0.97
N ALA A 305 -16.06 19.94 0.91
CA ALA A 305 -15.68 18.53 1.05
C ALA A 305 -16.29 17.86 2.31
N ILE A 306 -16.40 18.58 3.42
CA ILE A 306 -17.00 18.07 4.67
C ILE A 306 -18.48 17.73 4.44
N LYS A 307 -19.26 18.61 3.81
CA LYS A 307 -20.68 18.36 3.51
C LYS A 307 -20.85 17.22 2.52
N VAL A 308 -19.94 17.10 1.57
CA VAL A 308 -19.90 15.97 0.62
C VAL A 308 -19.69 14.65 1.36
N VAL A 309 -18.75 14.57 2.29
CA VAL A 309 -18.52 13.36 3.12
C VAL A 309 -19.77 12.98 3.91
N GLU A 310 -20.47 13.95 4.53
CA GLU A 310 -21.72 13.69 5.25
C GLU A 310 -22.80 13.15 4.31
N ARG A 311 -23.00 13.79 3.16
CA ARG A 311 -24.00 13.36 2.17
C ARG A 311 -23.69 11.96 1.64
N LEU A 312 -22.45 11.69 1.25
CA LEU A 312 -22.03 10.37 0.77
C LEU A 312 -22.23 9.31 1.86
N GLY A 313 -21.88 9.63 3.11
CA GLY A 313 -22.08 8.74 4.26
C GLY A 313 -23.56 8.37 4.48
N GLN A 314 -24.47 9.34 4.36
CA GLN A 314 -25.92 9.09 4.41
C GLN A 314 -26.42 8.17 3.28
N HIS A 315 -25.70 8.11 2.15
CA HIS A 315 -25.99 7.21 1.03
C HIS A 315 -25.22 5.89 1.09
N GLY A 316 -24.55 5.57 2.21
CA GLY A 316 -23.78 4.35 2.38
C GLY A 316 -22.50 4.30 1.53
N ILE A 317 -21.89 5.47 1.29
CA ILE A 317 -20.66 5.61 0.51
C ILE A 317 -19.56 6.19 1.38
N HIS A 318 -18.44 5.48 1.51
CA HIS A 318 -17.28 5.92 2.27
C HIS A 318 -16.14 6.37 1.37
N VAL A 319 -15.70 7.62 1.52
CA VAL A 319 -14.57 8.21 0.80
C VAL A 319 -13.44 8.59 1.75
N ARG A 320 -12.23 8.75 1.26
CA ARG A 320 -11.08 9.14 2.06
C ARG A 320 -10.98 10.67 2.17
N SER A 321 -11.04 11.20 3.38
CA SER A 321 -10.75 12.60 3.72
C SER A 321 -9.35 12.74 4.32
N PHE A 322 -8.82 13.96 4.30
CA PHE A 322 -7.46 14.29 4.77
C PHE A 322 -7.53 15.45 5.78
N PRO A 323 -7.29 15.21 7.06
CA PRO A 323 -7.39 16.28 8.08
C PRO A 323 -6.49 17.49 7.83
N ARG A 324 -5.31 17.27 7.24
CA ARG A 324 -4.35 18.36 6.92
C ARG A 324 -4.69 19.12 5.63
N GLU A 325 -5.57 18.54 4.80
CA GLU A 325 -6.04 19.09 3.54
C GLU A 325 -7.57 18.97 3.49
N PRO A 326 -8.30 19.80 4.25
CA PRO A 326 -9.74 19.61 4.51
C PRO A 326 -10.63 19.71 3.27
N GLN A 327 -10.12 20.25 2.17
CA GLN A 327 -10.81 20.29 0.88
C GLN A 327 -10.49 19.07 0.00
N TRP A 328 -9.58 18.19 0.40
CA TRP A 328 -9.21 17.03 -0.39
C TRP A 328 -10.08 15.83 -0.06
N LEU A 329 -10.51 15.15 -1.11
CA LEU A 329 -11.16 13.84 -1.03
C LEU A 329 -10.52 12.90 -2.04
N ARG A 330 -10.29 11.65 -1.64
CA ARG A 330 -9.83 10.61 -2.56
C ARG A 330 -10.96 9.58 -2.72
N PHE A 331 -11.31 9.33 -3.98
CA PHE A 331 -12.32 8.38 -4.40
C PHE A 331 -11.66 7.14 -5.01
N GLY A 332 -11.95 5.95 -4.51
CA GLY A 332 -11.75 4.68 -5.21
C GLY A 332 -12.83 4.47 -6.28
N LEU A 333 -12.80 3.31 -6.93
CA LEU A 333 -13.79 2.95 -7.95
C LEU A 333 -15.01 2.24 -7.31
N PRO A 334 -16.24 2.52 -7.76
CA PRO A 334 -17.46 1.91 -7.21
C PRO A 334 -17.62 0.40 -7.42
N GLY A 335 -17.12 -0.12 -8.54
CA GLY A 335 -17.21 -1.54 -8.89
C GLY A 335 -18.36 -1.84 -9.86
N ASP A 336 -19.48 -2.34 -9.35
CA ASP A 336 -20.61 -2.75 -10.18
C ASP A 336 -21.55 -1.60 -10.61
N GLY A 337 -22.51 -1.88 -11.51
CA GLY A 337 -23.47 -0.91 -11.99
C GLY A 337 -24.27 -0.22 -10.88
N PRO A 338 -24.90 -0.95 -9.96
CA PRO A 338 -25.64 -0.37 -8.84
C PRO A 338 -24.82 0.57 -7.96
N ALA A 339 -23.54 0.27 -7.73
CA ALA A 339 -22.64 1.15 -6.97
C ALA A 339 -22.35 2.45 -7.73
N TRP A 340 -22.16 2.40 -9.04
CA TRP A 340 -22.03 3.58 -9.90
C TRP A 340 -23.28 4.46 -9.87
N ASP A 341 -24.48 3.87 -9.97
CA ASP A 341 -25.74 4.59 -9.96
C ASP A 341 -25.98 5.27 -8.61
N ARG A 342 -25.65 4.59 -7.50
CA ARG A 342 -25.75 5.16 -6.16
C ARG A 342 -24.78 6.34 -5.99
N LEU A 343 -23.53 6.22 -6.43
CA LEU A 343 -22.57 7.32 -6.40
C LEU A 343 -23.09 8.51 -7.24
N ALA A 344 -23.56 8.26 -8.46
CA ALA A 344 -24.12 9.31 -9.31
C ALA A 344 -25.32 10.02 -8.66
N GLY A 345 -26.20 9.29 -8.02
CA GLY A 345 -27.32 9.84 -7.25
C GLY A 345 -26.86 10.72 -6.10
N ALA A 346 -25.92 10.24 -5.29
CA ALA A 346 -25.39 10.94 -4.13
C ALA A 346 -24.56 12.18 -4.47
N LEU A 347 -23.97 12.25 -5.66
CA LEU A 347 -23.20 13.43 -6.12
C LEU A 347 -24.09 14.56 -6.67
N ARG A 348 -25.31 14.27 -7.19
CA ARG A 348 -26.23 15.28 -7.74
C ARG A 348 -27.04 16.05 -6.68
N GLY A 349 -27.23 15.53 -5.52
CA GLY A 349 -27.94 16.17 -4.39
C GLY A 349 -27.00 16.94 -3.51
#